data_e9107a1064a53947b79c97e78d15eaf9
#
_entry.id   e9107a1064a53947b79c97e78d15eaf9
#
_cell.length_a   1.000
_cell.length_b   1.000
_cell.length_c   1.000
_cell.angle_alpha   90.00
_cell.angle_beta   90.00
_cell.angle_gamma   90.00
#
_symmetry.space_group_name_H-M   'P 1'
#
loop_
_entity.id
_entity.type
_entity.pdbx_description
1 polymer ?
#
loop_
_entity_poly.entity_id
_entity_poly.type
_entity_poly.pdbx_seq_one_letter_code
_entity_poly.pdbx_strand_id
1 'polypeptide(L)'
;MSASNTTTITSIGAPNRRNTELALLVFAVAIPVFAYANVGLAKNGSVPAGLLGYGVGLGLLATVTHLLVRKFAPYADPLMLPIATLLNGLGLVLIWRLDQEPSLGAAMAPKQLMWSTFGVVLFVLVLVFIKDHRILQRYTYISMVLALVLLVLPVFFPPVYGARIWITLPGIGSLQPGEFAKIIITVFFAGYLMVKRDALALASRRVMGLYLPRGRDLGPILVIWAVSLLILVFETDLGTSLLFFGLFVIMLYVATERTSWIVFGLLLSSAGAVAVASSEPHVKTRVQDWLHPLALQNGAVTETAQARYAFGSGGLFGSGLGQGYSRLIHGIAPKSDYILATVGEELGLAGLMAVLLLYGLLIERGIRTALAARDPFGKLLAIGLSGGFALQVFVVAGGVTGLIPLTGMTMPFMAQGGSSVIANWALVAILLRISDTARRPAPSPAPSPDAEATQVVRNQ
;
A
#
# COMPACT_ATOMS: atom_id res chain seq x y z
N MET A 1 -58.36 -28.58 7.61
CA MET A 1 -58.00 -27.15 7.57
C MET A 1 -56.59 -26.99 8.20
N SER A 2 -55.58 -27.06 7.39
CA SER A 2 -54.17 -26.89 7.87
C SER A 2 -53.75 -25.48 7.50
N ALA A 3 -53.55 -24.61 8.52
CA ALA A 3 -53.03 -23.27 8.33
C ALA A 3 -51.54 -23.35 8.02
N SER A 4 -51.13 -23.10 6.76
CA SER A 4 -49.76 -22.95 6.40
C SER A 4 -49.23 -21.63 7.00
N ASN A 5 -48.45 -21.74 8.06
CA ASN A 5 -47.64 -20.64 8.57
C ASN A 5 -46.58 -20.27 7.52
N THR A 6 -46.87 -19.28 6.71
CA THR A 6 -45.90 -18.64 5.84
C THR A 6 -45.02 -17.78 6.72
N THR A 7 -43.91 -18.33 7.20
CA THR A 7 -42.84 -17.57 7.86
C THR A 7 -42.22 -16.62 6.84
N THR A 8 -42.58 -15.36 6.93
CA THR A 8 -41.92 -14.28 6.18
C THR A 8 -40.48 -14.21 6.67
N ILE A 9 -39.54 -14.78 5.93
CA ILE A 9 -38.12 -14.59 6.18
C ILE A 9 -37.85 -13.11 5.85
N THR A 10 -37.92 -12.27 6.88
CA THR A 10 -37.39 -10.92 6.82
C THR A 10 -35.91 -11.05 6.47
N SER A 11 -35.54 -10.58 5.28
CA SER A 11 -34.14 -10.50 4.87
C SER A 11 -33.41 -9.72 5.95
N ILE A 12 -32.63 -10.42 6.78
CA ILE A 12 -31.75 -9.80 7.76
C ILE A 12 -30.72 -9.01 6.90
N GLY A 13 -30.92 -7.71 6.79
CA GLY A 13 -29.99 -6.81 6.10
C GLY A 13 -28.59 -7.05 6.66
N ALA A 14 -27.57 -7.09 5.78
CA ALA A 14 -26.20 -7.30 6.20
C ALA A 14 -25.86 -6.34 7.35
N PRO A 15 -25.38 -6.84 8.50
CA PRO A 15 -25.20 -6.01 9.69
C PRO A 15 -24.21 -4.89 9.39
N ASN A 16 -24.63 -3.66 9.68
CA ASN A 16 -23.77 -2.50 9.59
C ASN A 16 -22.73 -2.55 10.73
N ARG A 17 -21.47 -2.87 10.40
CA ARG A 17 -20.38 -3.07 11.37
C ARG A 17 -19.62 -1.78 11.70
N ARG A 18 -20.27 -0.59 11.56
CA ARG A 18 -19.60 0.70 11.80
C ARG A 18 -19.26 0.93 13.27
N ASN A 19 -20.03 0.37 14.21
CA ASN A 19 -19.68 0.46 15.63
C ASN A 19 -18.44 -0.40 15.98
N THR A 20 -18.26 -1.54 15.32
CA THR A 20 -17.02 -2.34 15.44
C THR A 20 -15.81 -1.56 14.90
N GLU A 21 -15.96 -0.87 13.75
CA GLU A 21 -14.91 0.00 13.21
C GLU A 21 -14.56 1.12 14.19
N LEU A 22 -15.57 1.77 14.80
CA LEU A 22 -15.33 2.83 15.78
C LEU A 22 -14.56 2.32 17.00
N ALA A 23 -14.95 1.15 17.54
CA ALA A 23 -14.25 0.55 18.67
C ALA A 23 -12.78 0.25 18.33
N LEU A 24 -12.51 -0.30 17.13
CA LEU A 24 -11.15 -0.56 16.67
C LEU A 24 -10.36 0.74 16.42
N LEU A 25 -11.01 1.80 15.95
CA LEU A 25 -10.38 3.12 15.79
C LEU A 25 -9.95 3.74 17.11
N VAL A 26 -10.70 3.52 18.19
CA VAL A 26 -10.27 3.96 19.53
C VAL A 26 -8.94 3.33 19.90
N PHE A 27 -8.77 2.01 19.68
CA PHE A 27 -7.49 1.34 19.91
C PHE A 27 -6.41 1.82 18.92
N ALA A 28 -6.78 2.04 17.66
CA ALA A 28 -5.86 2.52 16.63
C ALA A 28 -5.29 3.92 16.91
N VAL A 29 -6.00 4.73 17.70
CA VAL A 29 -5.53 6.02 18.19
C VAL A 29 -4.82 5.89 19.54
N ALA A 30 -5.38 5.09 20.48
CA ALA A 30 -4.84 4.95 21.83
C ALA A 30 -3.43 4.35 21.84
N ILE A 31 -3.16 3.32 20.99
CA ILE A 31 -1.85 2.64 20.94
C ILE A 31 -0.73 3.63 20.51
N PRO A 32 -0.83 4.40 19.42
CA PRO A 32 0.18 5.38 19.07
C PRO A 32 0.33 6.51 20.11
N VAL A 33 -0.77 6.97 20.72
CA VAL A 33 -0.71 7.99 21.79
C VAL A 33 0.06 7.45 23.00
N PHE A 34 -0.18 6.20 23.38
CA PHE A 34 0.58 5.53 24.45
C PHE A 34 2.05 5.37 24.06
N ALA A 35 2.35 4.96 22.82
CA ALA A 35 3.71 4.86 22.32
C ALA A 35 4.44 6.23 22.34
N TYR A 36 3.74 7.32 21.95
CA TYR A 36 4.27 8.67 22.00
C TYR A 36 4.64 9.10 23.44
N ALA A 37 3.78 8.80 24.41
CA ALA A 37 4.06 9.06 25.83
C ALA A 37 5.28 8.27 26.33
N ASN A 38 5.40 6.98 25.96
CA ASN A 38 6.53 6.13 26.34
C ASN A 38 7.86 6.64 25.76
N VAL A 39 7.90 7.04 24.50
CA VAL A 39 9.10 7.63 23.90
C VAL A 39 9.53 8.89 24.66
N GLY A 40 8.60 9.77 25.02
CA GLY A 40 8.91 10.98 25.79
C GLY A 40 9.44 10.68 27.18
N LEU A 41 8.86 9.71 27.89
CA LEU A 41 9.34 9.25 29.19
C LEU A 41 10.74 8.65 29.07
N ALA A 42 11.01 7.85 28.04
CA ALA A 42 12.30 7.21 27.82
C ALA A 42 13.41 8.22 27.45
N LYS A 43 13.10 9.26 26.67
CA LYS A 43 14.09 10.26 26.19
C LYS A 43 14.28 11.43 27.16
N ASN A 44 13.18 11.94 27.72
CA ASN A 44 13.17 13.22 28.46
C ASN A 44 12.80 13.05 29.95
N GLY A 45 12.48 11.84 30.39
CA GLY A 45 12.03 11.57 31.76
C GLY A 45 10.65 12.16 32.09
N SER A 46 9.94 12.71 31.10
CA SER A 46 8.66 13.39 31.29
C SER A 46 7.71 13.11 30.13
N VAL A 47 6.41 13.22 30.39
CA VAL A 47 5.39 13.12 29.32
C VAL A 47 5.54 14.32 28.39
N PRO A 48 5.60 14.11 27.06
CA PRO A 48 5.76 15.22 26.11
C PRO A 48 4.61 16.21 26.17
N ALA A 49 4.92 17.52 26.19
CA ALA A 49 3.91 18.57 26.18
C ALA A 49 2.98 18.50 24.95
N GLY A 50 3.48 17.93 23.82
CA GLY A 50 2.71 17.73 22.59
C GLY A 50 1.73 16.53 22.61
N LEU A 51 1.66 15.74 23.70
CA LEU A 51 0.83 14.53 23.75
C LEU A 51 -0.63 14.79 23.45
N LEU A 52 -1.22 15.82 24.05
CA LEU A 52 -2.62 16.19 23.80
C LEU A 52 -2.83 16.62 22.34
N GLY A 53 -1.94 17.45 21.81
CA GLY A 53 -2.03 17.92 20.41
C GLY A 53 -1.93 16.74 19.42
N TYR A 54 -1.01 15.81 19.66
CA TYR A 54 -0.86 14.61 18.85
C TYR A 54 -2.10 13.70 18.93
N GLY A 55 -2.58 13.43 20.15
CA GLY A 55 -3.75 12.58 20.38
C GLY A 55 -5.03 13.16 19.79
N VAL A 56 -5.27 14.46 20.00
CA VAL A 56 -6.42 15.18 19.42
C VAL A 56 -6.31 15.23 17.90
N GLY A 57 -5.13 15.52 17.34
CA GLY A 57 -4.92 15.56 15.90
C GLY A 57 -5.19 14.21 15.22
N LEU A 58 -4.60 13.14 15.74
CA LEU A 58 -4.83 11.78 15.20
C LEU A 58 -6.29 11.34 15.43
N GLY A 59 -6.86 11.62 16.60
CA GLY A 59 -8.26 11.34 16.93
C GLY A 59 -9.25 12.08 16.02
N LEU A 60 -8.98 13.35 15.71
CA LEU A 60 -9.78 14.13 14.77
C LEU A 60 -9.74 13.53 13.36
N LEU A 61 -8.55 13.21 12.84
CA LEU A 61 -8.40 12.56 11.53
C LEU A 61 -9.17 11.23 11.48
N ALA A 62 -9.04 10.40 12.52
CA ALA A 62 -9.76 9.13 12.63
C ALA A 62 -11.29 9.33 12.71
N THR A 63 -11.74 10.32 13.46
CA THR A 63 -13.18 10.62 13.59
C THR A 63 -13.77 11.12 12.28
N VAL A 64 -13.11 12.04 11.61
CA VAL A 64 -13.54 12.57 10.31
C VAL A 64 -13.64 11.45 9.28
N THR A 65 -12.60 10.62 9.15
CA THR A 65 -12.62 9.50 8.21
C THR A 65 -13.72 8.49 8.54
N HIS A 66 -13.93 8.16 9.83
CA HIS A 66 -15.01 7.27 10.26
C HIS A 66 -16.40 7.80 9.90
N LEU A 67 -16.68 9.06 10.22
CA LEU A 67 -17.97 9.68 9.93
C LEU A 67 -18.27 9.69 8.42
N LEU A 68 -17.24 9.93 7.60
CA LEU A 68 -17.37 9.93 6.15
C LEU A 68 -17.54 8.51 5.58
N VAL A 69 -16.82 7.53 6.09
CA VAL A 69 -17.04 6.12 5.72
C VAL A 69 -18.44 5.68 6.15
N ARG A 70 -18.89 6.04 7.34
CA ARG A 70 -20.25 5.75 7.83
C ARG A 70 -21.33 6.32 6.91
N LYS A 71 -21.09 7.52 6.35
CA LYS A 71 -22.04 8.21 5.45
C LYS A 71 -21.97 7.71 4.02
N PHE A 72 -20.77 7.57 3.45
CA PHE A 72 -20.57 7.33 2.01
C PHE A 72 -20.28 5.86 1.65
N ALA A 73 -19.82 5.05 2.61
CA ALA A 73 -19.49 3.63 2.40
C ALA A 73 -19.94 2.76 3.59
N PRO A 74 -21.26 2.73 3.92
CA PRO A 74 -21.78 2.11 5.14
C PRO A 74 -21.56 0.60 5.23
N TYR A 75 -21.37 -0.10 4.12
CA TYR A 75 -21.14 -1.55 4.05
C TYR A 75 -19.68 -1.92 3.83
N ALA A 76 -18.76 -0.96 3.79
CA ALA A 76 -17.33 -1.22 3.59
C ALA A 76 -16.74 -2.09 4.71
N ASP A 77 -15.56 -2.66 4.46
CA ASP A 77 -14.83 -3.48 5.45
C ASP A 77 -14.48 -2.66 6.70
N PRO A 78 -14.81 -3.13 7.92
CA PRO A 78 -14.60 -2.37 9.15
C PRO A 78 -13.15 -2.37 9.65
N LEU A 79 -12.26 -3.19 9.07
CA LEU A 79 -10.87 -3.35 9.55
C LEU A 79 -9.87 -2.47 8.80
N MET A 80 -10.13 -2.15 7.51
CA MET A 80 -9.15 -1.43 6.69
C MET A 80 -8.80 -0.06 7.25
N LEU A 81 -9.80 0.73 7.65
CA LEU A 81 -9.58 2.07 8.19
C LEU A 81 -8.83 2.07 9.53
N PRO A 82 -9.20 1.25 10.54
CA PRO A 82 -8.45 1.18 11.80
C PRO A 82 -7.00 0.73 11.61
N ILE A 83 -6.73 -0.26 10.75
CA ILE A 83 -5.37 -0.72 10.49
C ILE A 83 -4.53 0.38 9.83
N ALA A 84 -5.04 1.06 8.80
CA ALA A 84 -4.35 2.18 8.16
C ALA A 84 -4.07 3.32 9.15
N THR A 85 -5.04 3.65 10.01
CA THR A 85 -4.89 4.67 11.06
C THR A 85 -3.82 4.29 12.08
N LEU A 86 -3.80 3.03 12.52
CA LEU A 86 -2.80 2.53 13.47
C LEU A 86 -1.39 2.58 12.87
N LEU A 87 -1.20 2.09 11.65
CA LEU A 87 0.09 2.13 10.95
C LEU A 87 0.58 3.56 10.75
N ASN A 88 -0.31 4.48 10.32
CA ASN A 88 0.04 5.89 10.17
C ASN A 88 0.39 6.56 11.50
N GLY A 89 -0.35 6.27 12.56
CA GLY A 89 -0.07 6.78 13.91
C GLY A 89 1.28 6.26 14.44
N LEU A 90 1.55 4.96 14.33
CA LEU A 90 2.85 4.40 14.73
C LEU A 90 4.00 5.02 13.91
N GLY A 91 3.83 5.20 12.60
CA GLY A 91 4.82 5.87 11.75
C GLY A 91 5.13 7.30 12.23
N LEU A 92 4.10 8.07 12.56
CA LEU A 92 4.28 9.44 13.11
C LEU A 92 5.07 9.43 14.42
N VAL A 93 4.80 8.47 15.32
CA VAL A 93 5.53 8.34 16.59
C VAL A 93 7.00 7.98 16.36
N LEU A 94 7.26 7.02 15.46
CA LEU A 94 8.63 6.60 15.14
C LEU A 94 9.44 7.74 14.47
N ILE A 95 8.83 8.47 13.54
CA ILE A 95 9.47 9.63 12.93
C ILE A 95 9.76 10.71 13.98
N TRP A 96 8.80 11.00 14.87
CA TRP A 96 9.00 11.94 15.97
C TRP A 96 10.10 11.48 16.94
N ARG A 97 10.14 10.17 17.24
CA ARG A 97 11.22 9.58 18.05
C ARG A 97 12.59 9.81 17.40
N LEU A 98 12.69 9.61 16.10
CA LEU A 98 13.92 9.82 15.33
C LEU A 98 14.29 11.32 15.21
N ASP A 99 13.30 12.20 15.25
CA ASP A 99 13.53 13.65 15.30
C ASP A 99 14.18 14.12 16.62
N GLN A 100 14.14 13.30 17.69
CA GLN A 100 14.84 13.59 18.95
C GLN A 100 16.37 13.34 18.86
N GLU A 101 16.87 12.78 17.75
CA GLU A 101 18.28 12.55 17.50
C GLU A 101 18.84 13.65 16.58
N PRO A 102 19.65 14.60 17.11
CA PRO A 102 20.15 15.74 16.31
C PRO A 102 20.99 15.31 15.11
N SER A 103 21.66 14.15 15.19
CA SER A 103 22.48 13.59 14.10
C SER A 103 21.68 13.17 12.86
N LEU A 104 20.36 12.97 12.99
CA LEU A 104 19.48 12.53 11.89
C LEU A 104 18.83 13.70 11.13
N GLY A 105 19.38 14.91 11.26
CA GLY A 105 18.96 16.08 10.48
C GLY A 105 17.66 16.74 10.98
N ALA A 106 17.00 17.47 10.09
CA ALA A 106 15.83 18.29 10.44
C ALA A 106 14.64 17.45 10.93
N ALA A 107 13.81 18.04 11.81
CA ALA A 107 12.56 17.46 12.28
C ALA A 107 11.57 17.26 11.12
N MET A 108 11.05 16.04 10.99
CA MET A 108 10.16 15.64 9.90
C MET A 108 8.75 15.27 10.36
N ALA A 109 8.54 14.98 11.64
CA ALA A 109 7.22 14.62 12.17
C ALA A 109 6.14 15.68 11.91
N PRO A 110 6.39 17.00 12.06
CA PRO A 110 5.39 18.01 11.74
C PRO A 110 4.98 18.00 10.25
N LYS A 111 5.97 17.83 9.35
CA LYS A 111 5.71 17.72 7.90
C LYS A 111 4.94 16.44 7.58
N GLN A 112 5.29 15.33 8.23
CA GLN A 112 4.60 14.07 8.02
C GLN A 112 3.14 14.10 8.49
N LEU A 113 2.85 14.80 9.60
CA LEU A 113 1.48 15.04 10.06
C LEU A 113 0.69 15.89 9.05
N MET A 114 1.31 16.93 8.50
CA MET A 114 0.72 17.75 7.43
C MET A 114 0.39 16.87 6.20
N TRP A 115 1.32 16.02 5.76
CA TRP A 115 1.10 15.11 4.64
C TRP A 115 0.02 14.06 4.93
N SER A 116 -0.05 13.56 6.17
CA SER A 116 -1.14 12.66 6.61
C SER A 116 -2.49 13.36 6.53
N THR A 117 -2.57 14.64 6.89
CA THR A 117 -3.78 15.45 6.74
C THR A 117 -4.19 15.59 5.26
N PHE A 118 -3.25 15.89 4.36
CA PHE A 118 -3.54 15.91 2.91
C PHE A 118 -3.95 14.53 2.38
N GLY A 119 -3.36 13.46 2.92
CA GLY A 119 -3.78 12.09 2.62
C GLY A 119 -5.23 11.83 3.00
N VAL A 120 -5.63 12.24 4.21
CA VAL A 120 -7.02 12.14 4.66
C VAL A 120 -7.95 13.03 3.82
N VAL A 121 -7.54 14.23 3.43
CA VAL A 121 -8.31 15.07 2.50
C VAL A 121 -8.53 14.35 1.17
N LEU A 122 -7.49 13.76 0.58
CA LEU A 122 -7.63 13.00 -0.67
C LEU A 122 -8.51 11.76 -0.48
N PHE A 123 -8.38 11.04 0.65
CA PHE A 123 -9.28 9.94 1.02
C PHE A 123 -10.74 10.37 1.01
N VAL A 124 -11.03 11.53 1.60
CA VAL A 124 -12.39 12.11 1.63
C VAL A 124 -12.87 12.43 0.21
N LEU A 125 -12.02 13.10 -0.58
CA LEU A 125 -12.35 13.45 -1.97
C LEU A 125 -12.67 12.19 -2.80
N VAL A 126 -11.86 11.14 -2.67
CA VAL A 126 -12.10 9.85 -3.32
C VAL A 126 -13.47 9.27 -2.92
N LEU A 127 -13.81 9.23 -1.63
CA LEU A 127 -15.08 8.70 -1.16
C LEU A 127 -16.30 9.55 -1.59
N VAL A 128 -16.15 10.86 -1.67
CA VAL A 128 -17.26 11.76 -2.05
C VAL A 128 -17.49 11.75 -3.55
N PHE A 129 -16.42 11.86 -4.35
CA PHE A 129 -16.52 11.99 -5.81
C PHE A 129 -16.64 10.65 -6.52
N ILE A 130 -15.97 9.60 -6.06
CA ILE A 130 -16.06 8.27 -6.64
C ILE A 130 -17.21 7.50 -5.96
N LYS A 131 -18.45 7.78 -6.38
CA LYS A 131 -19.64 7.09 -5.85
C LYS A 131 -19.68 5.61 -6.27
N ASP A 132 -19.22 5.28 -7.44
CA ASP A 132 -19.07 3.93 -7.97
C ASP A 132 -17.69 3.78 -8.61
N HIS A 133 -16.93 2.76 -8.17
CA HIS A 133 -15.59 2.50 -8.70
C HIS A 133 -15.59 2.18 -10.19
N ARG A 134 -16.71 1.71 -10.77
CA ARG A 134 -16.85 1.39 -12.18
C ARG A 134 -16.66 2.61 -13.09
N ILE A 135 -16.85 3.83 -12.58
CA ILE A 135 -16.59 5.04 -13.35
C ILE A 135 -15.13 5.12 -13.80
N LEU A 136 -14.19 4.56 -13.02
CA LEU A 136 -12.78 4.54 -13.34
C LEU A 136 -12.48 3.71 -14.61
N GLN A 137 -13.28 2.69 -14.88
CA GLN A 137 -13.16 1.88 -16.10
C GLN A 137 -13.30 2.71 -17.38
N ARG A 138 -14.13 3.75 -17.35
CA ARG A 138 -14.31 4.66 -18.50
C ARG A 138 -13.03 5.41 -18.87
N TYR A 139 -12.14 5.61 -17.89
CA TYR A 139 -10.91 6.37 -18.05
C TYR A 139 -9.66 5.49 -18.23
N THR A 140 -9.82 4.20 -18.60
CA THR A 140 -8.72 3.21 -18.71
C THR A 140 -7.53 3.75 -19.53
N TYR A 141 -7.74 4.25 -20.75
CA TYR A 141 -6.63 4.74 -21.60
C TYR A 141 -6.10 6.10 -21.16
N ILE A 142 -6.94 6.95 -20.59
CA ILE A 142 -6.52 8.22 -19.98
C ILE A 142 -5.64 7.95 -18.78
N SER A 143 -5.96 6.93 -17.99
CA SER A 143 -5.14 6.48 -16.85
C SER A 143 -3.76 6.01 -17.31
N MET A 144 -3.66 5.32 -18.46
CA MET A 144 -2.37 4.92 -19.02
C MET A 144 -1.49 6.15 -19.33
N VAL A 145 -2.05 7.10 -20.09
CA VAL A 145 -1.33 8.31 -20.49
C VAL A 145 -0.92 9.13 -19.26
N LEU A 146 -1.85 9.30 -18.31
CA LEU A 146 -1.57 10.04 -17.07
C LEU A 146 -0.48 9.35 -16.23
N ALA A 147 -0.50 8.03 -16.10
CA ALA A 147 0.53 7.28 -15.39
C ALA A 147 1.91 7.46 -16.05
N LEU A 148 1.97 7.37 -17.38
CA LEU A 148 3.22 7.59 -18.12
C LEU A 148 3.74 9.02 -17.96
N VAL A 149 2.86 10.01 -18.02
CA VAL A 149 3.25 11.42 -17.79
C VAL A 149 3.82 11.58 -16.37
N LEU A 150 3.15 11.02 -15.36
CA LEU A 150 3.61 11.10 -13.97
C LEU A 150 4.97 10.42 -13.76
N LEU A 151 5.25 9.32 -14.46
CA LEU A 151 6.52 8.62 -14.38
C LEU A 151 7.66 9.37 -15.10
N VAL A 152 7.37 10.01 -16.24
CA VAL A 152 8.40 10.73 -17.01
C VAL A 152 8.67 12.13 -16.44
N LEU A 153 7.69 12.72 -15.78
CA LEU A 153 7.76 14.11 -15.31
C LEU A 153 8.98 14.41 -14.42
N PRO A 154 9.40 13.55 -13.45
CA PRO A 154 10.55 13.82 -12.60
C PRO A 154 11.88 13.90 -13.34
N VAL A 155 12.00 13.28 -14.52
CA VAL A 155 13.24 13.30 -15.33
C VAL A 155 13.66 14.74 -15.69
N PHE A 156 12.70 15.66 -15.80
CA PHE A 156 12.93 17.08 -16.11
C PHE A 156 13.35 17.92 -14.88
N PHE A 157 13.41 17.33 -13.68
CA PHE A 157 13.79 18.00 -12.46
C PHE A 157 15.19 17.58 -11.99
N PRO A 158 15.88 18.41 -11.19
CA PRO A 158 17.18 18.06 -10.64
C PRO A 158 17.13 16.77 -9.81
N PRO A 159 18.18 15.93 -9.87
CA PRO A 159 18.23 14.73 -9.05
C PRO A 159 18.31 15.08 -7.56
N VAL A 160 17.61 14.33 -6.73
CA VAL A 160 17.65 14.43 -5.27
C VAL A 160 18.21 13.10 -4.75
N TYR A 161 19.28 13.14 -3.95
CA TYR A 161 20.00 11.95 -3.47
C TYR A 161 20.45 10.99 -4.60
N GLY A 162 20.75 11.54 -5.78
CA GLY A 162 21.20 10.75 -6.94
C GLY A 162 20.08 10.13 -7.78
N ALA A 163 18.82 10.22 -7.37
CA ALA A 163 17.67 9.71 -8.11
C ALA A 163 16.79 10.83 -8.68
N ARG A 164 16.24 10.63 -9.88
CA ARG A 164 15.33 11.56 -10.56
C ARG A 164 13.87 11.13 -10.42
N ILE A 165 13.43 10.95 -9.18
CA ILE A 165 12.06 10.49 -8.84
C ILE A 165 11.23 11.57 -8.13
N TRP A 166 11.84 12.72 -7.87
CA TRP A 166 11.23 13.78 -7.06
C TRP A 166 10.99 15.04 -7.87
N ILE A 167 9.82 15.63 -7.67
CA ILE A 167 9.51 17.01 -8.08
C ILE A 167 9.65 17.88 -6.85
N THR A 168 10.66 18.74 -6.82
CA THR A 168 10.89 19.65 -5.69
C THR A 168 10.06 20.91 -5.87
N LEU A 169 9.14 21.16 -4.95
CA LEU A 169 8.29 22.35 -4.92
C LEU A 169 8.82 23.30 -3.86
N PRO A 170 9.26 24.54 -4.24
CA PRO A 170 9.74 25.52 -3.28
C PRO A 170 8.72 25.80 -2.17
N GLY A 171 9.14 25.72 -0.90
CA GLY A 171 8.29 25.99 0.27
C GLY A 171 7.34 24.86 0.71
N ILE A 172 7.03 23.90 -0.15
CA ILE A 172 6.07 22.82 0.16
C ILE A 172 6.82 21.51 0.47
N GLY A 173 7.86 21.19 -0.31
CA GLY A 173 8.64 19.96 -0.17
C GLY A 173 8.80 19.22 -1.49
N SER A 174 9.11 17.93 -1.43
CA SER A 174 9.29 17.09 -2.60
C SER A 174 8.07 16.14 -2.76
N LEU A 175 7.60 16.05 -4.00
CA LEU A 175 6.53 15.12 -4.40
C LEU A 175 7.14 14.02 -5.27
N GLN A 176 6.78 12.76 -5.00
CA GLN A 176 7.16 11.61 -5.81
C GLN A 176 5.95 11.15 -6.63
N PRO A 177 5.86 11.49 -7.94
CA PRO A 177 4.69 11.16 -8.75
C PRO A 177 4.49 9.66 -8.96
N GLY A 178 5.54 8.85 -8.89
CA GLY A 178 5.48 7.38 -8.98
C GLY A 178 4.52 6.75 -7.97
N GLU A 179 4.35 7.33 -6.79
CA GLU A 179 3.40 6.86 -5.78
C GLU A 179 1.93 6.98 -6.23
N PHE A 180 1.59 8.02 -6.98
CA PHE A 180 0.27 8.17 -7.59
C PHE A 180 0.15 7.34 -8.87
N ALA A 181 1.23 7.27 -9.64
CA ALA A 181 1.28 6.49 -10.87
C ALA A 181 0.94 5.01 -10.62
N LYS A 182 1.36 4.41 -9.49
CA LYS A 182 1.03 3.02 -9.15
C LYS A 182 -0.48 2.76 -9.05
N ILE A 183 -1.25 3.70 -8.50
CA ILE A 183 -2.70 3.58 -8.40
C ILE A 183 -3.34 3.73 -9.79
N ILE A 184 -2.90 4.75 -10.53
CA ILE A 184 -3.45 5.10 -11.84
C ILE A 184 -3.15 4.00 -12.86
N ILE A 185 -1.95 3.43 -12.85
CA ILE A 185 -1.58 2.32 -13.74
C ILE A 185 -2.35 1.03 -13.38
N THR A 186 -2.71 0.85 -12.10
CA THR A 186 -3.57 -0.25 -11.67
C THR A 186 -4.98 -0.12 -12.27
N VAL A 187 -5.53 1.09 -12.34
CA VAL A 187 -6.80 1.37 -13.02
C VAL A 187 -6.70 1.01 -14.52
N PHE A 188 -5.60 1.39 -15.17
CA PHE A 188 -5.35 1.02 -16.58
C PHE A 188 -5.29 -0.50 -16.73
N PHE A 189 -4.47 -1.20 -15.94
CA PHE A 189 -4.35 -2.66 -16.06
C PHE A 189 -5.68 -3.37 -15.80
N ALA A 190 -6.46 -2.93 -14.81
CA ALA A 190 -7.78 -3.51 -14.53
C ALA A 190 -8.73 -3.38 -15.72
N GLY A 191 -8.81 -2.19 -16.32
CA GLY A 191 -9.65 -1.96 -17.51
C GLY A 191 -9.16 -2.70 -18.75
N TYR A 192 -7.85 -2.67 -19.02
CA TYR A 192 -7.23 -3.34 -20.17
C TYR A 192 -7.38 -4.86 -20.10
N LEU A 193 -7.01 -5.46 -18.96
CA LEU A 193 -7.06 -6.91 -18.78
C LEU A 193 -8.49 -7.44 -18.75
N MET A 194 -9.45 -6.69 -18.21
CA MET A 194 -10.85 -7.08 -18.28
C MET A 194 -11.33 -7.30 -19.74
N VAL A 195 -10.89 -6.46 -20.68
CA VAL A 195 -11.28 -6.56 -22.10
C VAL A 195 -10.46 -7.62 -22.85
N LYS A 196 -9.18 -7.80 -22.49
CA LYS A 196 -8.24 -8.64 -23.25
C LYS A 196 -8.00 -10.02 -22.65
N ARG A 197 -8.57 -10.35 -21.47
CA ARG A 197 -8.32 -11.60 -20.74
C ARG A 197 -8.54 -12.84 -21.60
N ASP A 198 -9.64 -12.91 -22.36
CA ASP A 198 -10.00 -14.10 -23.15
C ASP A 198 -9.01 -14.31 -24.30
N ALA A 199 -8.57 -13.23 -24.97
CA ALA A 199 -7.53 -13.31 -25.99
C ALA A 199 -6.19 -13.77 -25.41
N LEU A 200 -5.83 -13.30 -24.22
CA LEU A 200 -4.60 -13.69 -23.52
C LEU A 200 -4.67 -15.12 -22.94
N ALA A 201 -5.87 -15.56 -22.55
CA ALA A 201 -6.09 -16.91 -22.02
C ALA A 201 -6.14 -17.99 -23.13
N LEU A 202 -6.71 -17.69 -24.30
CA LEU A 202 -6.87 -18.64 -25.41
C LEU A 202 -5.58 -18.81 -26.24
N ALA A 203 -4.67 -17.84 -26.22
CA ALA A 203 -3.47 -17.82 -27.06
C ALA A 203 -2.35 -18.65 -26.43
N SER A 204 -2.31 -19.96 -26.67
CA SER A 204 -1.21 -20.76 -26.10
C SER A 204 -0.75 -21.91 -26.98
N ARG A 205 0.58 -22.00 -27.10
CA ARG A 205 1.30 -23.18 -27.60
C ARG A 205 1.87 -23.91 -26.39
N ARG A 206 1.60 -25.20 -26.25
CA ARG A 206 2.16 -25.99 -25.13
C ARG A 206 3.60 -26.38 -25.45
N VAL A 207 4.56 -25.91 -24.62
CA VAL A 207 5.98 -26.26 -24.73
C VAL A 207 6.45 -26.69 -23.33
N MET A 208 7.01 -27.87 -23.22
CA MET A 208 7.52 -28.44 -21.94
C MET A 208 6.51 -28.36 -20.76
N GLY A 209 5.21 -28.54 -21.03
CA GLY A 209 4.18 -28.49 -20.00
C GLY A 209 3.65 -27.07 -19.66
N LEU A 210 4.33 -26.02 -20.10
CA LEU A 210 3.91 -24.63 -19.95
C LEU A 210 3.15 -24.13 -21.18
N TYR A 211 2.10 -23.38 -20.95
CA TYR A 211 1.35 -22.73 -22.02
C TYR A 211 2.03 -21.42 -22.38
N LEU A 212 2.78 -21.40 -23.47
CA LEU A 212 3.44 -20.22 -24.01
C LEU A 212 2.43 -19.34 -24.74
N PRO A 213 2.35 -18.06 -24.43
CA PRO A 213 1.55 -17.12 -25.21
C PRO A 213 2.12 -16.99 -26.63
N ARG A 214 1.28 -16.67 -27.60
CA ARG A 214 1.72 -16.36 -28.96
C ARG A 214 2.60 -15.11 -28.95
N GLY A 215 3.57 -14.99 -29.86
CA GLY A 215 4.46 -13.82 -29.93
C GLY A 215 3.73 -12.47 -29.99
N ARG A 216 2.55 -12.46 -30.63
CA ARG A 216 1.68 -11.27 -30.68
C ARG A 216 1.14 -10.86 -29.31
N ASP A 217 0.90 -11.83 -28.41
CA ASP A 217 0.34 -11.60 -27.09
C ASP A 217 1.45 -11.28 -26.06
N LEU A 218 2.69 -11.64 -26.37
CA LEU A 218 3.90 -11.24 -25.63
C LEU A 218 4.25 -9.75 -25.82
N GLY A 219 3.84 -9.13 -26.93
CA GLY A 219 4.18 -7.74 -27.23
C GLY A 219 3.88 -6.76 -26.10
N PRO A 220 2.65 -6.70 -25.57
CA PRO A 220 2.31 -5.80 -24.46
C PRO A 220 3.13 -6.04 -23.21
N ILE A 221 3.48 -7.31 -22.91
CA ILE A 221 4.30 -7.69 -21.74
C ILE A 221 5.72 -7.19 -21.90
N LEU A 222 6.30 -7.41 -23.09
CA LEU A 222 7.65 -6.93 -23.39
C LEU A 222 7.72 -5.40 -23.38
N VAL A 223 6.68 -4.71 -23.85
CA VAL A 223 6.60 -3.25 -23.78
C VAL A 223 6.59 -2.78 -22.33
N ILE A 224 5.75 -3.37 -21.46
CA ILE A 224 5.68 -3.00 -20.05
C ILE A 224 7.00 -3.32 -19.33
N TRP A 225 7.60 -4.47 -19.63
CA TRP A 225 8.92 -4.83 -19.12
C TRP A 225 10.00 -3.83 -19.57
N ALA A 226 10.03 -3.48 -20.87
CA ALA A 226 10.96 -2.47 -21.38
C ALA A 226 10.74 -1.09 -20.74
N VAL A 227 9.48 -0.65 -20.55
CA VAL A 227 9.16 0.60 -19.85
C VAL A 227 9.63 0.53 -18.40
N SER A 228 9.45 -0.60 -17.70
CA SER A 228 9.93 -0.78 -16.33
C SER A 228 11.46 -0.69 -16.23
N LEU A 229 12.18 -1.24 -17.21
CA LEU A 229 13.64 -1.10 -17.31
C LEU A 229 14.07 0.33 -17.63
N LEU A 230 13.34 1.01 -18.51
CA LEU A 230 13.61 2.42 -18.83
C LEU A 230 13.44 3.31 -17.58
N ILE A 231 12.37 3.08 -16.79
CA ILE A 231 12.17 3.78 -15.52
C ILE A 231 13.37 3.55 -14.60
N LEU A 232 13.83 2.30 -14.48
CA LEU A 232 14.99 1.98 -13.66
C LEU A 232 16.24 2.75 -14.10
N VAL A 233 16.51 2.80 -15.41
CA VAL A 233 17.73 3.43 -15.96
C VAL A 233 17.64 4.96 -15.84
N PHE A 234 16.51 5.57 -16.19
CA PHE A 234 16.38 7.03 -16.21
C PHE A 234 16.13 7.63 -14.83
N GLU A 235 15.39 6.94 -13.97
CA GLU A 235 15.06 7.41 -12.61
C GLU A 235 16.01 6.86 -11.55
N THR A 236 16.82 5.84 -11.90
CA THR A 236 17.69 5.08 -10.97
C THR A 236 16.90 4.47 -9.80
N ASP A 237 15.65 4.07 -10.07
CA ASP A 237 14.72 3.51 -9.07
C ASP A 237 14.41 2.03 -9.34
N LEU A 238 15.21 1.16 -8.72
CA LEU A 238 15.03 -0.30 -8.76
C LEU A 238 13.67 -0.72 -8.18
N GLY A 239 13.21 -0.05 -7.13
CA GLY A 239 11.99 -0.41 -6.42
C GLY A 239 10.74 -0.19 -7.26
N THR A 240 10.60 1.00 -7.84
CA THR A 240 9.45 1.36 -8.66
C THR A 240 9.34 0.48 -9.91
N SER A 241 10.45 0.17 -10.59
CA SER A 241 10.42 -0.70 -11.77
C SER A 241 9.98 -2.13 -11.42
N LEU A 242 10.51 -2.69 -10.31
CA LEU A 242 10.11 -4.01 -9.82
C LEU A 242 8.63 -4.03 -9.41
N LEU A 243 8.16 -2.95 -8.78
CA LEU A 243 6.75 -2.81 -8.37
C LEU A 243 5.81 -2.81 -9.57
N PHE A 244 6.07 -1.99 -10.59
CA PHE A 244 5.18 -1.89 -11.75
C PHE A 244 5.15 -3.16 -12.58
N PHE A 245 6.31 -3.76 -12.81
CA PHE A 245 6.37 -5.01 -13.52
C PHE A 245 5.74 -6.16 -12.73
N GLY A 246 6.04 -6.28 -11.44
CA GLY A 246 5.45 -7.28 -10.55
C GLY A 246 3.93 -7.13 -10.42
N LEU A 247 3.43 -5.89 -10.30
CA LEU A 247 2.02 -5.57 -10.30
C LEU A 247 1.33 -6.06 -11.59
N PHE A 248 1.94 -5.79 -12.74
CA PHE A 248 1.40 -6.26 -14.02
C PHE A 248 1.35 -7.79 -14.10
N VAL A 249 2.41 -8.49 -13.68
CA VAL A 249 2.46 -9.97 -13.66
C VAL A 249 1.37 -10.54 -12.73
N ILE A 250 1.19 -9.97 -11.54
CA ILE A 250 0.15 -10.39 -10.59
C ILE A 250 -1.24 -10.22 -11.23
N MET A 251 -1.52 -9.06 -11.80
CA MET A 251 -2.81 -8.78 -12.42
C MET A 251 -3.07 -9.65 -13.64
N LEU A 252 -2.04 -9.90 -14.45
CA LEU A 252 -2.12 -10.77 -15.61
C LEU A 252 -2.40 -12.23 -15.20
N TYR A 253 -1.74 -12.73 -14.16
CA TYR A 253 -2.01 -14.05 -13.60
C TYR A 253 -3.46 -14.16 -13.13
N VAL A 254 -3.95 -13.19 -12.35
CA VAL A 254 -5.32 -13.21 -11.83
C VAL A 254 -6.37 -13.09 -12.94
N ALA A 255 -6.07 -12.31 -13.99
CA ALA A 255 -6.99 -12.15 -15.12
C ALA A 255 -7.09 -13.41 -15.98
N THR A 256 -6.00 -14.14 -16.16
CA THR A 256 -5.90 -15.28 -17.09
C THR A 256 -5.91 -16.65 -16.42
N GLU A 257 -5.69 -16.70 -15.09
CA GLU A 257 -5.54 -17.91 -14.27
C GLU A 257 -4.42 -18.86 -14.75
N ARG A 258 -3.38 -18.31 -15.44
CA ARG A 258 -2.27 -19.08 -15.98
C ARG A 258 -0.96 -18.84 -15.23
N THR A 259 -0.47 -19.87 -14.55
CA THR A 259 0.81 -19.84 -13.82
C THR A 259 2.02 -19.57 -14.70
N SER A 260 1.94 -19.87 -16.01
CA SER A 260 3.02 -19.56 -16.97
C SER A 260 3.39 -18.08 -16.98
N TRP A 261 2.45 -17.15 -16.72
CA TRP A 261 2.76 -15.73 -16.63
C TRP A 261 3.65 -15.36 -15.44
N ILE A 262 3.48 -16.06 -14.31
CA ILE A 262 4.38 -15.91 -13.15
C ILE A 262 5.79 -16.38 -13.50
N VAL A 263 5.91 -17.55 -14.14
CA VAL A 263 7.21 -18.10 -14.55
C VAL A 263 7.92 -17.15 -15.51
N PHE A 264 7.21 -16.65 -16.53
CA PHE A 264 7.75 -15.65 -17.46
C PHE A 264 8.13 -14.35 -16.78
N GLY A 265 7.26 -13.86 -15.89
CA GLY A 265 7.53 -12.67 -15.11
C GLY A 265 8.81 -12.81 -14.28
N LEU A 266 8.98 -13.93 -13.57
CA LEU A 266 10.17 -14.20 -12.79
C LEU A 266 11.43 -14.32 -13.69
N LEU A 267 11.34 -14.99 -14.83
CA LEU A 267 12.46 -15.09 -15.77
C LEU A 267 12.86 -13.73 -16.33
N LEU A 268 11.88 -12.91 -16.76
CA LEU A 268 12.16 -11.56 -17.27
C LEU A 268 12.69 -10.63 -16.17
N SER A 269 12.14 -10.71 -14.95
CA SER A 269 12.66 -9.95 -13.80
C SER A 269 14.09 -10.32 -13.48
N SER A 270 14.41 -11.62 -13.46
CA SER A 270 15.78 -12.10 -13.21
C SER A 270 16.74 -11.68 -14.32
N ALA A 271 16.35 -11.81 -15.58
CA ALA A 271 17.15 -11.37 -16.72
C ALA A 271 17.39 -9.85 -16.69
N GLY A 272 16.35 -9.06 -16.42
CA GLY A 272 16.44 -7.62 -16.25
C GLY A 272 17.33 -7.21 -15.08
N ALA A 273 17.19 -7.87 -13.92
CA ALA A 273 18.02 -7.63 -12.75
C ALA A 273 19.49 -7.89 -13.01
N VAL A 274 19.83 -9.01 -13.68
CA VAL A 274 21.22 -9.34 -14.06
C VAL A 274 21.77 -8.31 -15.06
N ALA A 275 21.00 -7.95 -16.09
CA ALA A 275 21.41 -6.96 -17.08
C ALA A 275 21.72 -5.61 -16.44
N VAL A 276 20.83 -5.12 -15.56
CA VAL A 276 20.99 -3.83 -14.89
C VAL A 276 22.09 -3.87 -13.83
N ALA A 277 22.20 -4.95 -13.05
CA ALA A 277 23.25 -5.11 -12.06
C ALA A 277 24.66 -5.15 -12.71
N SER A 278 24.77 -5.58 -13.98
CA SER A 278 26.03 -5.58 -14.70
C SER A 278 26.40 -4.22 -15.30
N SER A 279 25.40 -3.37 -15.65
CA SER A 279 25.59 -2.12 -16.37
C SER A 279 25.54 -0.87 -15.47
N GLU A 280 24.67 -0.88 -14.41
CA GLU A 280 24.43 0.29 -13.57
C GLU A 280 25.23 0.24 -12.25
N PRO A 281 26.22 1.16 -12.03
CA PRO A 281 27.06 1.14 -10.84
C PRO A 281 26.30 1.19 -9.53
N HIS A 282 25.22 1.97 -9.47
CA HIS A 282 24.38 2.12 -8.27
C HIS A 282 23.68 0.81 -7.87
N VAL A 283 23.18 0.06 -8.84
CA VAL A 283 22.55 -1.24 -8.61
C VAL A 283 23.59 -2.28 -8.21
N LYS A 284 24.77 -2.26 -8.86
CA LYS A 284 25.90 -3.12 -8.51
C LYS A 284 26.33 -2.95 -7.05
N THR A 285 26.42 -1.72 -6.56
CA THR A 285 26.73 -1.43 -5.15
C THR A 285 25.69 -2.04 -4.22
N ARG A 286 24.40 -1.86 -4.48
CA ARG A 286 23.32 -2.46 -3.67
C ARG A 286 23.37 -3.99 -3.64
N VAL A 287 23.73 -4.63 -4.77
CA VAL A 287 23.90 -6.09 -4.83
C VAL A 287 25.14 -6.51 -4.02
N GLN A 288 26.23 -5.75 -4.07
CA GLN A 288 27.41 -6.02 -3.25
C GLN A 288 27.14 -5.88 -1.76
N ASP A 289 26.41 -4.85 -1.33
CA ASP A 289 26.00 -4.64 0.05
C ASP A 289 25.07 -5.75 0.53
N TRP A 290 24.24 -6.29 -0.34
CA TRP A 290 23.39 -7.43 -0.03
C TRP A 290 24.16 -8.73 0.13
N LEU A 291 25.13 -9.01 -0.76
CA LEU A 291 25.96 -10.22 -0.72
C LEU A 291 26.99 -10.16 0.42
N HIS A 292 27.55 -8.98 0.68
CA HIS A 292 28.59 -8.76 1.69
C HIS A 292 28.18 -7.65 2.70
N PRO A 293 27.08 -7.84 3.44
CA PRO A 293 26.45 -6.78 4.22
C PRO A 293 27.33 -6.22 5.34
N LEU A 294 28.29 -7.00 5.85
CA LEU A 294 29.20 -6.61 6.93
C LEU A 294 30.54 -6.09 6.42
N ALA A 295 30.74 -6.04 5.10
CA ALA A 295 31.95 -5.49 4.51
C ALA A 295 32.02 -3.97 4.75
N LEU A 296 33.21 -3.48 5.09
CA LEU A 296 33.44 -2.04 5.21
C LEU A 296 33.52 -1.42 3.82
N GLN A 297 32.78 -0.32 3.60
CA GLN A 297 32.93 0.52 2.41
C GLN A 297 33.78 1.73 2.79
N ASN A 298 34.92 1.90 2.10
CA ASN A 298 35.88 2.98 2.40
C ASN A 298 36.28 3.08 3.90
N GLY A 299 36.35 1.94 4.59
CA GLY A 299 36.65 1.87 6.02
C GLY A 299 35.46 2.20 6.97
N ALA A 300 34.26 2.48 6.42
CA ALA A 300 33.06 2.76 7.19
C ALA A 300 32.06 1.59 7.14
N VAL A 301 31.26 1.47 8.20
CA VAL A 301 30.16 0.50 8.29
C VAL A 301 28.99 0.98 7.42
N THR A 302 28.44 0.12 6.58
CA THR A 302 27.32 0.46 5.69
C THR A 302 26.01 0.59 6.45
N GLU A 303 25.04 1.34 5.90
CA GLU A 303 23.69 1.44 6.47
C GLU A 303 23.00 0.07 6.58
N THR A 304 23.25 -0.82 5.61
CA THR A 304 22.75 -2.21 5.62
C THR A 304 23.31 -3.01 6.80
N ALA A 305 24.61 -2.84 7.11
CA ALA A 305 25.22 -3.48 8.27
C ALA A 305 24.64 -2.92 9.58
N GLN A 306 24.47 -1.60 9.67
CA GLN A 306 23.88 -0.96 10.85
C GLN A 306 22.44 -1.44 11.09
N ALA A 307 21.62 -1.59 10.03
CA ALA A 307 20.28 -2.15 10.15
C ALA A 307 20.29 -3.58 10.71
N ARG A 308 21.27 -4.41 10.31
CA ARG A 308 21.42 -5.76 10.85
C ARG A 308 21.84 -5.76 12.33
N TYR A 309 22.72 -4.85 12.71
CA TYR A 309 23.07 -4.66 14.12
C TYR A 309 21.87 -4.20 14.95
N ALA A 310 21.03 -3.31 14.40
CA ALA A 310 19.79 -2.89 15.04
C ALA A 310 18.84 -4.07 15.30
N PHE A 311 18.65 -4.96 14.32
CA PHE A 311 17.86 -6.19 14.52
C PHE A 311 18.51 -7.13 15.56
N GLY A 312 19.84 -7.27 15.52
CA GLY A 312 20.56 -8.10 16.48
C GLY A 312 20.45 -7.58 17.92
N SER A 313 20.55 -6.27 18.12
CA SER A 313 20.42 -5.63 19.44
C SER A 313 19.00 -5.65 19.99
N GLY A 314 17.98 -5.61 19.11
CA GLY A 314 16.57 -5.65 19.49
C GLY A 314 16.13 -7.01 20.06
N GLY A 315 16.75 -8.11 19.64
CA GLY A 315 16.39 -9.45 20.11
C GLY A 315 14.90 -9.76 19.93
N LEU A 316 14.30 -10.44 20.92
CA LEU A 316 12.89 -10.85 20.85
C LEU A 316 11.92 -9.73 21.22
N PHE A 317 12.19 -8.96 22.27
CA PHE A 317 11.25 -7.98 22.83
C PHE A 317 11.67 -6.52 22.64
N GLY A 318 12.81 -6.27 22.01
CA GLY A 318 13.34 -4.93 21.76
C GLY A 318 14.11 -4.33 22.94
N SER A 319 14.83 -3.25 22.62
CA SER A 319 15.53 -2.44 23.63
C SER A 319 14.59 -1.48 24.39
N GLY A 320 13.34 -1.33 23.90
CA GLY A 320 12.35 -0.40 24.40
C GLY A 320 12.19 0.83 23.50
N LEU A 321 10.97 1.36 23.43
CA LEU A 321 10.67 2.56 22.65
C LEU A 321 11.52 3.75 23.11
N GLY A 322 12.21 4.37 22.17
CA GLY A 322 13.10 5.50 22.44
C GLY A 322 14.52 5.12 22.90
N GLN A 323 14.81 3.84 23.12
CA GLN A 323 16.11 3.36 23.63
C GLN A 323 17.06 2.83 22.56
N GLY A 324 16.59 2.73 21.30
CA GLY A 324 17.42 2.25 20.18
C GLY A 324 18.52 3.24 19.78
N TYR A 325 19.52 2.71 19.05
CA TYR A 325 20.69 3.44 18.55
C TYR A 325 20.56 3.77 17.05
N SER A 326 19.34 4.01 16.56
CA SER A 326 19.05 4.32 15.14
C SER A 326 19.88 5.46 14.56
N ARG A 327 20.49 6.30 15.42
CA ARG A 327 21.47 7.35 15.03
C ARG A 327 22.74 6.81 14.35
N LEU A 328 23.02 5.51 14.48
CA LEU A 328 24.15 4.86 13.83
C LEU A 328 23.90 4.67 12.32
N ILE A 329 22.64 4.62 11.89
CA ILE A 329 22.25 4.68 10.48
C ILE A 329 22.23 6.17 10.11
N HIS A 330 23.06 6.56 9.15
CA HIS A 330 23.30 7.97 8.85
C HIS A 330 22.15 8.66 8.08
N GLY A 331 22.05 9.95 8.22
CA GLY A 331 21.16 10.81 7.43
C GLY A 331 19.67 10.57 7.68
N ILE A 332 18.88 10.61 6.60
CA ILE A 332 17.42 10.46 6.63
C ILE A 332 16.96 8.99 6.54
N ALA A 333 17.87 8.08 6.21
CA ALA A 333 17.55 6.67 5.96
C ALA A 333 16.78 5.98 7.10
N PRO A 334 17.05 6.23 8.40
CA PRO A 334 16.27 5.65 9.50
C PRO A 334 14.79 6.06 9.48
N LYS A 335 14.49 7.27 8.97
CA LYS A 335 13.12 7.81 8.88
C LYS A 335 12.39 7.32 7.64
N SER A 336 13.12 6.91 6.59
CA SER A 336 12.57 6.49 5.29
C SER A 336 12.73 4.98 5.07
N ASP A 337 13.83 4.57 4.45
CA ASP A 337 14.03 3.23 3.92
C ASP A 337 14.28 2.17 5.02
N TYR A 338 14.88 2.59 6.15
CA TYR A 338 15.24 1.71 7.26
C TYR A 338 14.33 1.84 8.50
N ILE A 339 13.12 2.41 8.36
CA ILE A 339 12.19 2.58 9.49
C ILE A 339 11.90 1.25 10.20
N LEU A 340 11.86 0.13 9.46
CA LEU A 340 11.68 -1.21 10.03
C LEU A 340 12.87 -1.67 10.88
N ALA A 341 14.08 -1.17 10.63
CA ALA A 341 15.23 -1.46 11.50
C ALA A 341 15.04 -0.82 12.87
N THR A 342 14.52 0.41 12.94
CA THR A 342 14.14 1.06 14.20
C THR A 342 13.03 0.28 14.92
N VAL A 343 12.02 -0.20 14.20
CA VAL A 343 10.95 -1.06 14.78
C VAL A 343 11.56 -2.32 15.35
N GLY A 344 12.43 -3.02 14.61
CA GLY A 344 13.06 -4.26 15.07
C GLY A 344 14.02 -4.06 16.22
N GLU A 345 14.70 -2.92 16.33
CA GLU A 345 15.58 -2.58 17.44
C GLU A 345 14.80 -2.25 18.72
N GLU A 346 13.79 -1.38 18.60
CA GLU A 346 13.08 -0.85 19.77
C GLU A 346 11.94 -1.76 20.25
N LEU A 347 11.24 -2.44 19.35
CA LEU A 347 10.14 -3.36 19.66
C LEU A 347 10.51 -4.84 19.52
N GLY A 348 11.71 -5.12 19.04
CA GLY A 348 12.20 -6.48 18.83
C GLY A 348 11.51 -7.24 17.71
N LEU A 349 11.82 -8.52 17.60
CA LEU A 349 11.19 -9.41 16.63
C LEU A 349 9.66 -9.47 16.83
N ALA A 350 9.18 -9.50 18.06
CA ALA A 350 7.75 -9.55 18.37
C ALA A 350 7.01 -8.32 17.84
N GLY A 351 7.55 -7.11 18.05
CA GLY A 351 6.97 -5.88 17.54
C GLY A 351 7.04 -5.78 16.02
N LEU A 352 8.17 -6.18 15.42
CA LEU A 352 8.32 -6.21 13.97
C LEU A 352 7.30 -7.16 13.33
N MET A 353 7.13 -8.37 13.89
CA MET A 353 6.14 -9.33 13.39
C MET A 353 4.70 -8.83 13.58
N ALA A 354 4.39 -8.14 14.69
CA ALA A 354 3.07 -7.53 14.89
C ALA A 354 2.77 -6.46 13.84
N VAL A 355 3.75 -5.61 13.51
CA VAL A 355 3.62 -4.61 12.45
C VAL A 355 3.42 -5.28 11.09
N LEU A 356 4.23 -6.29 10.73
CA LEU A 356 4.08 -7.02 9.47
C LEU A 356 2.74 -7.76 9.40
N LEU A 357 2.22 -8.26 10.53
CA LEU A 357 0.89 -8.86 10.61
C LEU A 357 -0.22 -7.85 10.31
N LEU A 358 -0.11 -6.61 10.80
CA LEU A 358 -1.06 -5.54 10.45
C LEU A 358 -1.09 -5.26 8.94
N TYR A 359 0.09 -5.21 8.29
CA TYR A 359 0.16 -5.13 6.83
C TYR A 359 -0.48 -6.34 6.16
N GLY A 360 -0.17 -7.55 6.62
CA GLY A 360 -0.77 -8.79 6.14
C GLY A 360 -2.29 -8.79 6.24
N LEU A 361 -2.85 -8.31 7.37
CA LEU A 361 -4.29 -8.16 7.56
C LEU A 361 -4.90 -7.13 6.59
N LEU A 362 -4.25 -5.99 6.36
CA LEU A 362 -4.74 -4.99 5.41
C LEU A 362 -4.78 -5.55 3.98
N ILE A 363 -3.73 -6.26 3.58
CA ILE A 363 -3.63 -6.95 2.29
C ILE A 363 -4.73 -8.00 2.15
N GLU A 364 -4.92 -8.82 3.18
CA GLU A 364 -5.94 -9.86 3.23
C GLU A 364 -7.35 -9.29 3.08
N ARG A 365 -7.65 -8.16 3.74
CA ARG A 365 -8.93 -7.48 3.58
C ARG A 365 -9.13 -6.94 2.16
N GLY A 366 -8.08 -6.44 1.54
CA GLY A 366 -8.10 -6.03 0.13
C GLY A 366 -8.36 -7.21 -0.82
N ILE A 367 -7.68 -8.34 -0.62
CA ILE A 367 -7.90 -9.56 -1.41
C ILE A 367 -9.32 -10.10 -1.20
N ARG A 368 -9.82 -10.15 0.03
CA ARG A 368 -11.23 -10.53 0.30
C ARG A 368 -12.22 -9.59 -0.38
N THR A 369 -11.91 -8.31 -0.47
CA THR A 369 -12.73 -7.34 -1.21
C THR A 369 -12.76 -7.68 -2.70
N ALA A 370 -11.62 -8.06 -3.28
CA ALA A 370 -11.55 -8.49 -4.68
C ALA A 370 -12.37 -9.77 -4.93
N LEU A 371 -12.28 -10.75 -4.03
CA LEU A 371 -13.07 -12.00 -4.13
C LEU A 371 -14.57 -11.76 -3.99
N ALA A 372 -14.97 -10.79 -3.18
CA ALA A 372 -16.37 -10.42 -2.98
C ALA A 372 -16.92 -9.48 -4.07
N ALA A 373 -16.07 -8.86 -4.88
CA ALA A 373 -16.47 -7.93 -5.94
C ALA A 373 -17.33 -8.63 -6.99
N ARG A 374 -18.48 -8.00 -7.33
CA ARG A 374 -19.48 -8.56 -8.24
C ARG A 374 -19.18 -8.30 -9.71
N ASP A 375 -18.31 -7.33 -10.00
CA ASP A 375 -17.93 -6.95 -11.35
C ASP A 375 -16.46 -7.26 -11.64
N PRO A 376 -16.11 -7.66 -12.87
CA PRO A 376 -14.75 -8.04 -13.23
C PRO A 376 -13.74 -6.90 -13.08
N PHE A 377 -14.14 -5.65 -13.37
CA PHE A 377 -13.27 -4.48 -13.22
C PHE A 377 -12.92 -4.24 -11.74
N GLY A 378 -13.92 -4.21 -10.85
CA GLY A 378 -13.71 -4.05 -9.40
C GLY A 378 -12.87 -5.18 -8.81
N LYS A 379 -13.07 -6.43 -9.27
CA LYS A 379 -12.24 -7.58 -8.88
C LYS A 379 -10.78 -7.34 -9.24
N LEU A 380 -10.48 -7.00 -10.49
CA LEU A 380 -9.11 -6.76 -10.96
C LEU A 380 -8.49 -5.52 -10.31
N LEU A 381 -9.26 -4.45 -10.14
CA LEU A 381 -8.79 -3.24 -9.49
C LEU A 381 -8.42 -3.50 -8.01
N ALA A 382 -9.28 -4.17 -7.26
CA ALA A 382 -9.02 -4.49 -5.85
C ALA A 382 -7.81 -5.42 -5.69
N ILE A 383 -7.66 -6.44 -6.56
CA ILE A 383 -6.50 -7.33 -6.52
C ILE A 383 -5.21 -6.60 -6.91
N GLY A 384 -5.28 -5.70 -7.89
CA GLY A 384 -4.13 -4.90 -8.31
C GLY A 384 -3.67 -3.94 -7.22
N LEU A 385 -4.58 -3.21 -6.59
CA LEU A 385 -4.26 -2.31 -5.47
C LEU A 385 -3.68 -3.07 -4.27
N SER A 386 -4.31 -4.19 -3.89
CA SER A 386 -3.85 -5.02 -2.76
C SER A 386 -2.56 -5.75 -3.07
N GLY A 387 -2.40 -6.27 -4.29
CA GLY A 387 -1.18 -6.95 -4.75
C GLY A 387 0.00 -5.99 -4.89
N GLY A 388 -0.21 -4.79 -5.43
CA GLY A 388 0.81 -3.74 -5.49
C GLY A 388 1.25 -3.28 -4.10
N PHE A 389 0.30 -3.11 -3.17
CA PHE A 389 0.59 -2.81 -1.77
C PHE A 389 1.37 -3.95 -1.10
N ALA A 390 0.97 -5.21 -1.32
CA ALA A 390 1.66 -6.40 -0.80
C ALA A 390 3.09 -6.49 -1.33
N LEU A 391 3.27 -6.26 -2.63
CA LEU A 391 4.58 -6.28 -3.26
C LEU A 391 5.49 -5.17 -2.71
N GLN A 392 4.96 -3.96 -2.51
CA GLN A 392 5.72 -2.87 -1.89
C GLN A 392 6.16 -3.23 -0.46
N VAL A 393 5.25 -3.73 0.37
CA VAL A 393 5.57 -4.19 1.74
C VAL A 393 6.64 -5.28 1.73
N PHE A 394 6.50 -6.28 0.84
CA PHE A 394 7.46 -7.37 0.69
C PHE A 394 8.85 -6.86 0.27
N VAL A 395 8.89 -5.97 -0.72
CA VAL A 395 10.15 -5.43 -1.25
C VAL A 395 10.86 -4.57 -0.20
N VAL A 396 10.13 -3.75 0.54
CA VAL A 396 10.73 -2.93 1.62
C VAL A 396 11.19 -3.80 2.78
N ALA A 397 10.33 -4.67 3.30
CA ALA A 397 10.67 -5.54 4.42
C ALA A 397 11.80 -6.50 4.04
N GLY A 398 11.75 -7.11 2.84
CA GLY A 398 12.79 -8.00 2.33
C GLY A 398 14.13 -7.29 2.12
N GLY A 399 14.12 -6.04 1.64
CA GLY A 399 15.32 -5.22 1.48
C GLY A 399 15.99 -4.90 2.82
N VAL A 400 15.22 -4.42 3.79
CA VAL A 400 15.76 -4.05 5.11
C VAL A 400 16.24 -5.28 5.91
N THR A 401 15.52 -6.40 5.82
CA THR A 401 15.93 -7.66 6.48
C THR A 401 17.04 -8.40 5.72
N GLY A 402 17.37 -7.98 4.50
CA GLY A 402 18.41 -8.59 3.66
C GLY A 402 18.00 -9.86 2.95
N LEU A 403 16.70 -10.13 2.80
CA LEU A 403 16.18 -11.20 1.95
C LEU A 403 16.45 -10.93 0.47
N ILE A 404 16.35 -9.67 0.06
CA ILE A 404 16.65 -9.16 -1.28
C ILE A 404 17.52 -7.90 -1.17
N PRO A 405 18.16 -7.42 -2.26
CA PRO A 405 18.86 -6.13 -2.25
C PRO A 405 17.92 -4.97 -1.89
N LEU A 406 18.43 -3.98 -1.15
CA LEU A 406 17.67 -2.80 -0.78
C LEU A 406 17.22 -2.02 -2.01
N THR A 407 15.95 -1.64 -2.07
CA THR A 407 15.34 -0.98 -3.23
C THR A 407 15.17 0.53 -3.09
N GLY A 408 15.22 1.07 -1.85
CA GLY A 408 15.03 2.51 -1.61
C GLY A 408 13.55 2.94 -1.58
N MET A 409 12.62 1.99 -1.52
CA MET A 409 11.19 2.29 -1.39
C MET A 409 10.79 2.55 0.06
N THR A 410 9.81 3.43 0.24
CA THR A 410 9.28 3.75 1.57
C THR A 410 8.24 2.73 2.04
N MET A 411 8.26 2.41 3.36
CA MET A 411 7.22 1.57 3.97
C MET A 411 5.89 2.33 4.04
N PRO A 412 4.81 1.82 3.43
CA PRO A 412 3.51 2.51 3.38
C PRO A 412 3.03 2.93 4.78
N PHE A 413 2.50 4.15 4.94
CA PHE A 413 2.01 4.74 6.19
C PHE A 413 3.07 4.97 7.27
N MET A 414 4.10 4.13 7.41
CA MET A 414 5.05 4.20 8.53
C MET A 414 6.28 5.04 8.23
N ALA A 415 6.85 4.92 7.03
CA ALA A 415 8.04 5.68 6.67
C ALA A 415 7.72 7.13 6.36
N GLN A 416 8.73 7.99 6.51
CA GLN A 416 8.66 9.36 6.03
C GLN A 416 8.51 9.36 4.50
N GLY A 417 7.43 10.00 4.04
CA GLY A 417 7.16 10.13 2.61
C GLY A 417 5.77 10.71 2.39
N GLY A 418 5.73 12.01 2.09
CA GLY A 418 4.45 12.71 1.91
C GLY A 418 3.59 12.12 0.80
N SER A 419 4.19 11.91 -0.38
CA SER A 419 3.49 11.33 -1.54
C SER A 419 2.99 9.91 -1.27
N SER A 420 3.81 9.10 -0.59
CA SER A 420 3.46 7.71 -0.25
C SER A 420 2.26 7.67 0.69
N VAL A 421 2.24 8.49 1.75
CA VAL A 421 1.10 8.55 2.69
C VAL A 421 -0.17 8.99 1.97
N ILE A 422 -0.11 10.06 1.15
CA ILE A 422 -1.27 10.56 0.40
C ILE A 422 -1.82 9.49 -0.55
N ALA A 423 -0.94 8.86 -1.33
CA ALA A 423 -1.33 7.82 -2.28
C ALA A 423 -1.93 6.60 -1.57
N ASN A 424 -1.36 6.17 -0.44
CA ASN A 424 -1.87 5.01 0.29
C ASN A 424 -3.23 5.29 0.97
N TRP A 425 -3.51 6.52 1.43
CA TRP A 425 -4.85 6.91 1.88
C TRP A 425 -5.87 6.86 0.73
N ALA A 426 -5.50 7.32 -0.47
CA ALA A 426 -6.36 7.21 -1.67
C ALA A 426 -6.61 5.73 -2.04
N LEU A 427 -5.57 4.88 -1.98
CA LEU A 427 -5.68 3.44 -2.22
C LEU A 427 -6.71 2.79 -1.27
N VAL A 428 -6.61 3.07 0.04
CA VAL A 428 -7.55 2.55 1.04
C VAL A 428 -8.97 3.05 0.77
N ALA A 429 -9.15 4.32 0.37
CA ALA A 429 -10.46 4.86 0.01
C ALA A 429 -11.09 4.12 -1.19
N ILE A 430 -10.32 3.81 -2.22
CA ILE A 430 -10.80 3.05 -3.38
C ILE A 430 -11.18 1.62 -2.96
N LEU A 431 -10.34 0.94 -2.15
CA LEU A 431 -10.65 -0.39 -1.63
C LEU A 431 -11.92 -0.40 -0.79
N LEU A 432 -12.12 0.60 0.08
CA LEU A 432 -13.35 0.75 0.87
C LEU A 432 -14.57 0.96 -0.02
N ARG A 433 -14.44 1.73 -1.11
CA ARG A 433 -15.52 1.92 -2.08
C ARG A 433 -15.89 0.63 -2.81
N ILE A 434 -14.90 -0.16 -3.26
CA ILE A 434 -15.15 -1.46 -3.87
C ILE A 434 -15.79 -2.42 -2.85
N SER A 435 -15.29 -2.43 -1.62
CA SER A 435 -15.82 -3.25 -0.53
C SER A 435 -17.27 -2.91 -0.18
N ASP A 436 -17.61 -1.61 -0.14
CA ASP A 436 -18.99 -1.16 0.08
C ASP A 436 -19.94 -1.68 -0.99
N THR A 437 -19.56 -1.54 -2.26
CA THR A 437 -20.37 -2.01 -3.40
C THR A 437 -20.52 -3.54 -3.39
N ALA A 438 -19.45 -4.26 -3.04
CA ALA A 438 -19.44 -5.73 -3.00
C ALA A 438 -20.36 -6.29 -1.89
N ARG A 439 -20.42 -5.62 -0.74
CA ARG A 439 -21.16 -6.07 0.46
C ARG A 439 -22.55 -5.45 0.60
N ARG A 440 -22.89 -4.49 -0.26
CA ARG A 440 -24.22 -3.86 -0.23
C ARG A 440 -25.29 -4.91 -0.52
N PRO A 441 -26.37 -4.99 0.30
CA PRO A 441 -27.51 -5.87 0.01
C PRO A 441 -28.04 -5.63 -1.41
N ALA A 442 -28.45 -6.70 -2.08
CA ALA A 442 -29.18 -6.57 -3.34
C ALA A 442 -30.48 -5.78 -3.11
N PRO A 443 -30.92 -4.93 -4.04
CA PRO A 443 -32.22 -4.31 -3.95
C PRO A 443 -33.28 -5.44 -3.77
N SER A 444 -34.20 -5.25 -2.84
CA SER A 444 -35.35 -6.16 -2.74
C SER A 444 -36.06 -6.23 -4.08
N PRO A 445 -36.42 -7.41 -4.61
CA PRO A 445 -37.25 -7.48 -5.80
C PRO A 445 -38.48 -6.61 -5.61
N ALA A 446 -38.83 -5.81 -6.59
CA ALA A 446 -40.10 -5.11 -6.58
C ALA A 446 -41.22 -6.14 -6.37
N PRO A 447 -42.24 -5.87 -5.54
CA PRO A 447 -43.36 -6.77 -5.39
C PRO A 447 -43.90 -7.10 -6.79
N SER A 448 -44.05 -8.38 -7.09
CA SER A 448 -44.61 -8.78 -8.37
C SER A 448 -46.02 -8.22 -8.50
N PRO A 449 -46.49 -7.78 -9.66
CA PRO A 449 -47.86 -7.32 -9.85
C PRO A 449 -48.90 -8.32 -9.33
N ASP A 450 -48.56 -9.64 -9.41
CA ASP A 450 -49.41 -10.71 -8.92
C ASP A 450 -49.50 -10.76 -7.37
N ALA A 451 -48.51 -10.25 -6.64
CA ALA A 451 -48.58 -10.16 -5.18
C ALA A 451 -49.53 -9.04 -4.71
N GLU A 452 -49.67 -7.95 -5.47
CA GLU A 452 -50.66 -6.91 -5.18
C GLU A 452 -52.06 -7.38 -5.52
N ALA A 453 -52.25 -8.12 -6.65
CA ALA A 453 -53.54 -8.72 -7.00
C ALA A 453 -54.02 -9.71 -5.94
N THR A 454 -53.12 -10.50 -5.35
CA THR A 454 -53.48 -11.48 -4.30
C THR A 454 -53.87 -10.80 -2.98
N GLN A 455 -53.34 -9.61 -2.68
CA GLN A 455 -53.74 -8.85 -1.48
C GLN A 455 -55.12 -8.21 -1.64
N VAL A 456 -55.47 -7.72 -2.82
CA VAL A 456 -56.79 -7.14 -3.09
C VAL A 456 -57.90 -8.19 -3.02
N VAL A 457 -57.65 -9.43 -3.51
CA VAL A 457 -58.66 -10.52 -3.41
C VAL A 457 -58.85 -11.03 -1.97
N ARG A 458 -57.89 -10.81 -1.07
CA ARG A 458 -57.98 -11.27 0.31
C ARG A 458 -58.70 -10.28 1.24
N ASN A 459 -58.91 -9.04 0.80
CA ASN A 459 -59.58 -7.96 1.55
C ASN A 459 -61.03 -7.69 1.06
N GLN A 460 -61.54 -8.50 0.15
CA GLN A 460 -62.96 -8.60 -0.22
C GLN A 460 -63.59 -9.85 0.38
#